data_ad821b11f447bbf39fbd9230400ea713
#
_entry.id   ad821b11f447bbf39fbd9230400ea713
#
_cell.length_a   1.000
_cell.length_b   1.000
_cell.length_c   1.000
_cell.angle_alpha   90.00
_cell.angle_beta   90.00
_cell.angle_gamma   90.00
#
_symmetry.space_group_name_H-M   'P 1'
#
loop_
_entity.id
_entity.type
_entity.pdbx_description
1 polymer ?
#
loop_
_entity_poly.entity_id
_entity_poly.type
_entity_poly.pdbx_seq_one_letter_code
_entity_poly.pdbx_strand_id
1 'polypeptide(L)'
;FLFFSGIGLWFSWCKLPSFRSFYLHRCRRIYPAWLIMSGLFYIPRFLHGSHSFNEWLNLLGNLLCGSGFWLYGDLTFWYVPAIMLLYVFAPFYMQLLKRSRRFAYLPLLVVFWCFVVQYCPAVHSRLGYLEIFWSRIPIFLIGINFGEIVKRKVVLQGLKAQSLLPVFILILALCVYLEQTKHGCFPLFYERLLYIPMSISGMLLLGKCLSHASTFLNEGLAFVGTVCLECYLIHEHFVLPPLRTLNWGYWGTALSCIAISLPLSWALHKVLTLLVKSLEHSRI
;
A
#
# COMPACT_ATOMS: atom_id res chain seq x y z
N PHE A 1 1.22 -3.12 4.22
CA PHE A 1 2.03 -2.39 3.23
C PHE A 1 2.09 -0.88 3.54
N LEU A 2 0.95 -0.17 3.65
CA LEU A 2 0.88 1.27 3.94
C LEU A 2 1.55 1.66 5.27
N PHE A 3 1.42 0.83 6.30
CA PHE A 3 2.06 1.03 7.58
C PHE A 3 3.60 1.08 7.46
N PHE A 4 4.19 0.07 6.81
CA PHE A 4 5.63 0.05 6.57
C PHE A 4 6.10 1.17 5.63
N SER A 5 5.27 1.53 4.66
CA SER A 5 5.54 2.69 3.80
C SER A 5 5.65 3.98 4.61
N GLY A 6 4.72 4.21 5.56
CA GLY A 6 4.78 5.35 6.48
C GLY A 6 6.07 5.40 7.30
N ILE A 7 6.49 4.26 7.87
CA ILE A 7 7.76 4.15 8.60
C ILE A 7 8.94 4.51 7.70
N GLY A 8 9.02 3.92 6.51
CA GLY A 8 10.10 4.17 5.55
C GLY A 8 10.18 5.63 5.09
N LEU A 9 9.03 6.31 4.95
CA LEU A 9 8.97 7.74 4.62
C LEU A 9 9.58 8.60 5.71
N TRP A 10 9.29 8.32 6.97
CA TRP A 10 9.88 9.06 8.09
C TRP A 10 11.41 8.98 8.08
N PHE A 11 11.98 7.77 7.88
CA PHE A 11 13.43 7.61 7.78
C PHE A 11 14.01 8.34 6.58
N SER A 12 13.37 8.27 5.42
CA SER A 12 13.79 8.97 4.20
C SER A 12 13.79 10.48 4.40
N TRP A 13 12.73 11.02 5.00
CA TRP A 13 12.58 12.45 5.29
C TRP A 13 13.60 12.95 6.32
N CYS A 14 13.93 12.14 7.31
CA CYS A 14 14.96 12.49 8.30
C CYS A 14 16.37 12.56 7.73
N LYS A 15 16.65 11.79 6.65
CA LYS A 15 17.96 11.84 5.98
C LYS A 15 18.12 13.09 5.12
N LEU A 16 17.10 13.46 4.37
CA LEU A 16 17.12 14.61 3.46
C LEU A 16 15.76 15.31 3.43
N PRO A 17 15.53 16.31 4.30
CA PRO A 17 14.24 16.99 4.43
C PRO A 17 14.03 18.04 3.32
N SER A 18 14.00 17.60 2.06
CA SER A 18 13.76 18.42 0.89
C SER A 18 12.53 17.91 0.13
N PHE A 19 11.54 18.76 -0.07
CA PHE A 19 10.33 18.44 -0.84
C PHE A 19 10.67 17.96 -2.26
N ARG A 20 11.53 18.70 -2.97
CA ARG A 20 11.93 18.37 -4.34
C ARG A 20 12.58 16.98 -4.40
N SER A 21 13.53 16.71 -3.53
CA SER A 21 14.19 15.41 -3.46
C SER A 21 13.22 14.29 -3.10
N PHE A 22 12.34 14.54 -2.12
CA PHE A 22 11.35 13.57 -1.69
C PHE A 22 10.42 13.15 -2.83
N TYR A 23 9.77 14.14 -3.49
CA TYR A 23 8.83 13.85 -4.58
C TYR A 23 9.54 13.21 -5.78
N LEU A 24 10.72 13.69 -6.14
CA LEU A 24 11.47 13.13 -7.26
C LEU A 24 11.82 11.65 -7.05
N HIS A 25 12.30 11.28 -5.86
CA HIS A 25 12.59 9.88 -5.54
C HIS A 25 11.34 8.99 -5.57
N ARG A 26 10.19 9.49 -5.08
CA ARG A 26 8.94 8.72 -5.09
C ARG A 26 8.36 8.60 -6.49
N CYS A 27 8.38 9.68 -7.27
CA CYS A 27 7.96 9.65 -8.66
C CYS A 27 8.80 8.66 -9.49
N ARG A 28 10.12 8.72 -9.37
CA ARG A 28 11.02 7.81 -10.09
C ARG A 28 10.83 6.34 -9.69
N ARG A 29 10.43 6.08 -8.46
CA ARG A 29 10.20 4.71 -7.96
C ARG A 29 8.85 4.13 -8.38
N ILE A 30 7.79 4.95 -8.39
CA ILE A 30 6.42 4.45 -8.59
C ILE A 30 5.97 4.64 -10.04
N TYR A 31 6.19 5.82 -10.60
CA TYR A 31 5.56 6.24 -11.84
C TYR A 31 5.96 5.39 -13.07
N PRO A 32 7.23 4.99 -13.26
CA PRO A 32 7.59 4.15 -14.40
C PRO A 32 6.94 2.76 -14.35
N ALA A 33 6.91 2.13 -13.15
CA ALA A 33 6.24 0.84 -12.96
C ALA A 33 4.73 0.97 -13.22
N TRP A 34 4.13 2.02 -12.68
CA TRP A 34 2.72 2.34 -12.88
C TRP A 34 2.37 2.51 -14.35
N LEU A 35 3.09 3.37 -15.09
CA LEU A 35 2.81 3.65 -16.51
C LEU A 35 2.90 2.38 -17.38
N ILE A 36 3.91 1.53 -17.15
CA ILE A 36 4.06 0.29 -17.92
C ILE A 36 2.90 -0.65 -17.61
N MET A 37 2.61 -0.91 -16.34
CA MET A 37 1.61 -1.90 -15.97
C MET A 37 0.19 -1.45 -16.24
N SER A 38 -0.14 -0.19 -15.98
CA SER A 38 -1.44 0.40 -16.35
C SER A 38 -1.61 0.48 -17.87
N GLY A 39 -0.55 0.81 -18.62
CA GLY A 39 -0.54 0.77 -20.07
C GLY A 39 -0.85 -0.63 -20.61
N LEU A 40 -0.15 -1.66 -20.13
CA LEU A 40 -0.41 -3.05 -20.51
C LEU A 40 -1.84 -3.52 -20.18
N PHE A 41 -2.47 -2.94 -19.17
CA PHE A 41 -3.81 -3.29 -18.77
C PHE A 41 -4.90 -2.50 -19.50
N TYR A 42 -4.77 -1.17 -19.60
CA TYR A 42 -5.83 -0.30 -20.14
C TYR A 42 -5.76 -0.12 -21.66
N ILE A 43 -4.56 -0.12 -22.29
CA ILE A 43 -4.42 0.09 -23.74
C ILE A 43 -5.11 -1.04 -24.54
N PRO A 44 -4.91 -2.34 -24.25
CA PRO A 44 -5.60 -3.39 -25.00
C PRO A 44 -7.13 -3.27 -24.91
N ARG A 45 -7.64 -2.91 -23.73
CA ARG A 45 -9.09 -2.70 -23.53
C ARG A 45 -9.61 -1.53 -24.34
N PHE A 46 -8.85 -0.43 -24.41
CA PHE A 46 -9.19 0.72 -25.24
C PHE A 46 -9.22 0.36 -26.73
N LEU A 47 -8.25 -0.44 -27.22
CA LEU A 47 -8.18 -0.86 -28.65
C LEU A 47 -9.39 -1.69 -29.09
N HIS A 48 -10.10 -2.34 -28.17
CA HIS A 48 -11.34 -3.07 -28.43
C HIS A 48 -12.60 -2.23 -28.19
N GLY A 49 -12.47 -0.96 -27.81
CA GLY A 49 -13.57 -0.03 -27.53
C GLY A 49 -14.06 0.77 -28.74
N SER A 50 -14.95 1.70 -28.50
CA SER A 50 -15.58 2.57 -29.52
C SER A 50 -14.72 3.78 -29.92
N HIS A 51 -13.57 4.00 -29.28
CA HIS A 51 -12.65 5.11 -29.51
C HIS A 51 -13.28 6.51 -29.38
N SER A 52 -14.33 6.64 -28.55
CA SER A 52 -14.96 7.92 -28.29
C SER A 52 -14.01 8.87 -27.53
N PHE A 53 -14.28 10.18 -27.61
CA PHE A 53 -13.49 11.18 -26.89
C PHE A 53 -13.47 10.93 -25.37
N ASN A 54 -14.59 10.47 -24.81
CA ASN A 54 -14.68 10.11 -23.39
C ASN A 54 -13.80 8.90 -23.03
N GLU A 55 -13.69 7.91 -23.91
CA GLU A 55 -12.80 6.76 -23.70
C GLU A 55 -11.33 7.18 -23.73
N TRP A 56 -10.94 8.11 -24.60
CA TRP A 56 -9.60 8.70 -24.60
C TRP A 56 -9.30 9.43 -23.30
N LEU A 57 -10.24 10.26 -22.79
CA LEU A 57 -10.07 10.93 -21.51
C LEU A 57 -9.95 9.94 -20.35
N ASN A 58 -10.75 8.87 -20.36
CA ASN A 58 -10.69 7.82 -19.35
C ASN A 58 -9.37 7.06 -19.41
N LEU A 59 -8.88 6.74 -20.61
CA LEU A 59 -7.57 6.10 -20.77
C LEU A 59 -6.45 6.96 -20.22
N LEU A 60 -6.38 8.22 -20.65
CA LEU A 60 -5.35 9.16 -20.17
C LEU A 60 -5.46 9.39 -18.67
N GLY A 61 -6.66 9.57 -18.14
CA GLY A 61 -6.89 9.72 -16.71
C GLY A 61 -6.42 8.50 -15.90
N ASN A 62 -6.71 7.29 -16.39
CA ASN A 62 -6.26 6.06 -15.73
C ASN A 62 -4.76 5.88 -15.80
N LEU A 63 -4.12 6.20 -16.93
CA LEU A 63 -2.67 6.12 -17.08
C LEU A 63 -1.94 7.14 -16.22
N LEU A 64 -2.47 8.36 -16.09
CA LEU A 64 -1.79 9.44 -15.38
C LEU A 64 -2.02 9.43 -13.86
N CYS A 65 -3.25 9.21 -13.42
CA CYS A 65 -3.61 9.36 -12.00
C CYS A 65 -4.58 8.31 -11.46
N GLY A 66 -4.95 7.29 -12.23
CA GLY A 66 -5.93 6.29 -11.81
C GLY A 66 -7.33 6.88 -11.63
N SER A 67 -7.80 7.66 -12.62
CA SER A 67 -9.08 8.37 -12.55
C SER A 67 -10.28 7.44 -12.28
N GLY A 68 -10.23 6.19 -12.76
CA GLY A 68 -11.26 5.18 -12.48
C GLY A 68 -11.45 4.95 -10.98
N PHE A 69 -10.35 4.91 -10.22
CA PHE A 69 -10.43 4.82 -8.77
C PHE A 69 -11.08 6.07 -8.13
N TRP A 70 -10.62 7.28 -8.53
CA TRP A 70 -11.07 8.52 -7.90
C TRP A 70 -12.49 8.93 -8.27
N LEU A 71 -12.95 8.61 -9.48
CA LEU A 71 -14.27 9.03 -9.99
C LEU A 71 -15.33 7.95 -9.82
N TYR A 72 -14.97 6.68 -9.92
CA TYR A 72 -15.92 5.58 -9.97
C TYR A 72 -15.70 4.50 -8.91
N GLY A 73 -14.63 4.63 -8.09
CA GLY A 73 -14.30 3.62 -7.09
C GLY A 73 -13.78 2.30 -7.68
N ASP A 74 -13.23 2.33 -8.91
CA ASP A 74 -12.63 1.16 -9.52
C ASP A 74 -11.44 0.68 -8.69
N LEU A 75 -11.54 -0.54 -8.17
CA LEU A 75 -10.51 -1.12 -7.32
C LEU A 75 -9.32 -1.67 -8.12
N THR A 76 -9.37 -1.61 -9.45
CA THR A 76 -8.23 -1.98 -10.29
C THR A 76 -7.04 -1.07 -9.97
N PHE A 77 -5.95 -1.66 -9.51
CA PHE A 77 -4.73 -0.94 -9.09
C PHE A 77 -4.95 0.18 -8.04
N TRP A 78 -6.07 0.17 -7.29
CA TRP A 78 -6.47 1.22 -6.33
C TRP A 78 -5.33 1.70 -5.42
N TYR A 79 -4.42 0.80 -5.06
CA TYR A 79 -3.34 1.10 -4.13
C TYR A 79 -2.37 2.17 -4.66
N VAL A 80 -2.06 2.18 -5.97
CA VAL A 80 -1.08 3.11 -6.53
C VAL A 80 -1.59 4.55 -6.53
N PRO A 81 -2.77 4.89 -7.08
CA PRO A 81 -3.30 6.24 -6.95
C PRO A 81 -3.49 6.67 -5.49
N ALA A 82 -3.92 5.76 -4.61
CA ALA A 82 -4.06 6.05 -3.19
C ALA A 82 -2.72 6.40 -2.51
N ILE A 83 -1.67 5.61 -2.73
CA ILE A 83 -0.36 5.87 -2.14
C ILE A 83 0.31 7.12 -2.73
N MET A 84 0.09 7.41 -4.02
CA MET A 84 0.60 8.62 -4.65
C MET A 84 0.03 9.87 -3.98
N LEU A 85 -1.29 9.90 -3.73
CA LEU A 85 -1.93 11.00 -3.01
C LEU A 85 -1.44 11.10 -1.56
N LEU A 86 -1.29 9.98 -0.86
CA LEU A 86 -0.74 9.96 0.51
C LEU A 86 0.69 10.52 0.55
N TYR A 87 1.50 10.25 -0.48
CA TYR A 87 2.85 10.80 -0.57
C TYR A 87 2.88 12.30 -0.82
N VAL A 88 1.88 12.87 -1.48
CA VAL A 88 1.76 14.33 -1.63
C VAL A 88 1.61 14.98 -0.24
N PHE A 89 0.80 14.40 0.64
CA PHE A 89 0.53 14.96 1.97
C PHE A 89 1.56 14.56 3.04
N ALA A 90 2.31 13.48 2.84
CA ALA A 90 3.23 12.95 3.85
C ALA A 90 4.29 13.95 4.35
N PRO A 91 5.00 14.72 3.50
CA PRO A 91 5.99 15.70 3.97
C PRO A 91 5.39 16.79 4.84
N PHE A 92 4.19 17.26 4.51
CA PHE A 92 3.48 18.27 5.34
C PHE A 92 3.13 17.70 6.71
N TYR A 93 2.60 16.46 6.74
CA TYR A 93 2.32 15.80 8.01
C TYR A 93 3.58 15.59 8.85
N MET A 94 4.68 15.16 8.24
CA MET A 94 5.95 14.99 8.93
C MET A 94 6.51 16.31 9.48
N GLN A 95 6.31 17.44 8.79
CA GLN A 95 6.67 18.77 9.30
C GLN A 95 5.79 19.17 10.49
N LEU A 96 4.47 18.96 10.39
CA LEU A 96 3.55 19.22 11.50
C LEU A 96 3.92 18.41 12.74
N LEU A 97 4.22 17.13 12.56
CA LEU A 97 4.63 16.23 13.65
C LEU A 97 5.93 16.68 14.32
N LYS A 98 6.90 17.20 13.55
CA LYS A 98 8.13 17.80 14.09
C LYS A 98 7.85 19.10 14.86
N ARG A 99 6.88 19.91 14.42
CA ARG A 99 6.52 21.18 15.07
C ARG A 99 5.80 20.96 16.40
N SER A 100 4.89 19.98 16.47
CA SER A 100 4.16 19.65 17.70
C SER A 100 3.72 18.20 17.72
N ARG A 101 3.98 17.50 18.83
CA ARG A 101 3.53 16.12 19.05
C ARG A 101 2.01 15.96 19.11
N ARG A 102 1.24 17.05 19.30
CA ARG A 102 -0.22 17.00 19.27
C ARG A 102 -0.75 16.48 17.93
N PHE A 103 -0.02 16.71 16.83
CA PHE A 103 -0.39 16.19 15.52
C PHE A 103 -0.27 14.67 15.40
N ALA A 104 0.38 13.98 16.35
CA ALA A 104 0.39 12.52 16.41
C ALA A 104 -1.01 11.91 16.64
N TYR A 105 -1.98 12.70 17.12
CA TYR A 105 -3.38 12.30 17.28
C TYR A 105 -4.22 12.46 15.99
N LEU A 106 -3.67 13.04 14.92
CA LEU A 106 -4.39 13.21 13.66
C LEU A 106 -4.99 11.89 13.10
N PRO A 107 -4.35 10.72 13.23
CA PRO A 107 -4.96 9.45 12.82
C PRO A 107 -6.32 9.19 13.49
N LEU A 108 -6.51 9.59 14.75
CA LEU A 108 -7.80 9.43 15.46
C LEU A 108 -8.89 10.30 14.84
N LEU A 109 -8.56 11.54 14.43
CA LEU A 109 -9.50 12.40 13.71
C LEU A 109 -9.88 11.80 12.36
N VAL A 110 -8.94 11.14 11.67
CA VAL A 110 -9.26 10.46 10.40
C VAL A 110 -10.10 9.21 10.65
N VAL A 111 -9.89 8.46 11.73
CA VAL A 111 -10.80 7.39 12.12
C VAL A 111 -12.21 7.92 12.37
N PHE A 112 -12.35 9.03 13.10
CA PHE A 112 -13.64 9.69 13.28
C PHE A 112 -14.27 10.09 11.92
N TRP A 113 -13.47 10.63 10.99
CA TRP A 113 -13.92 10.91 9.62
C TRP A 113 -14.44 9.67 8.90
N CYS A 114 -13.81 8.51 9.07
CA CYS A 114 -14.32 7.24 8.50
C CYS A 114 -15.74 6.92 9.00
N PHE A 115 -16.04 7.19 10.29
CA PHE A 115 -17.40 7.05 10.82
C PHE A 115 -18.36 8.06 10.20
N VAL A 116 -17.94 9.30 9.99
CA VAL A 116 -18.77 10.31 9.29
C VAL A 116 -19.07 9.88 7.86
N VAL A 117 -18.05 9.42 7.12
CA VAL A 117 -18.22 8.93 5.74
C VAL A 117 -19.17 7.74 5.70
N GLN A 118 -19.14 6.86 6.70
CA GLN A 118 -19.98 5.66 6.72
C GLN A 118 -21.43 5.96 7.12
N TYR A 119 -21.66 6.81 8.12
CA TYR A 119 -22.97 6.97 8.76
C TYR A 119 -23.69 8.27 8.45
N CYS A 120 -23.05 9.27 7.86
CA CYS A 120 -23.72 10.49 7.40
C CYS A 120 -24.22 10.28 5.95
N PRO A 121 -25.53 10.17 5.69
CA PRO A 121 -26.07 9.84 4.35
C PRO A 121 -25.60 10.82 3.26
N ALA A 122 -25.56 12.13 3.57
CA ALA A 122 -25.13 13.17 2.64
C ALA A 122 -23.64 13.06 2.24
N VAL A 123 -22.81 12.55 3.13
CA VAL A 123 -21.37 12.33 2.88
C VAL A 123 -21.17 10.97 2.23
N HIS A 124 -21.86 9.93 2.72
CA HIS A 124 -21.78 8.57 2.19
C HIS A 124 -22.14 8.49 0.70
N SER A 125 -23.21 9.16 0.29
CA SER A 125 -23.64 9.18 -1.12
C SER A 125 -22.60 9.75 -2.08
N ARG A 126 -21.68 10.61 -1.58
CA ARG A 126 -20.64 11.26 -2.40
C ARG A 126 -19.26 10.64 -2.25
N LEU A 127 -18.92 10.12 -1.08
CA LEU A 127 -17.56 9.70 -0.73
C LEU A 127 -17.45 8.24 -0.26
N GLY A 128 -18.57 7.54 -0.10
CA GLY A 128 -18.62 6.16 0.38
C GLY A 128 -17.92 5.17 -0.54
N TYR A 129 -17.93 5.41 -1.85
CA TYR A 129 -17.22 4.57 -2.82
C TYR A 129 -15.68 4.58 -2.64
N LEU A 130 -15.13 5.61 -1.96
CA LEU A 130 -13.71 5.71 -1.59
C LEU A 130 -13.43 5.17 -0.16
N GLU A 131 -14.31 4.37 0.42
CA GLU A 131 -14.17 3.83 1.78
C GLU A 131 -12.82 3.15 2.00
N ILE A 132 -12.32 2.40 1.00
CA ILE A 132 -11.02 1.75 1.06
C ILE A 132 -9.89 2.77 1.26
N PHE A 133 -9.96 3.93 0.63
CA PHE A 133 -8.97 4.98 0.78
C PHE A 133 -9.03 5.62 2.17
N TRP A 134 -10.22 6.03 2.61
CA TRP A 134 -10.42 6.68 3.92
C TRP A 134 -9.94 5.80 5.06
N SER A 135 -10.31 4.53 5.05
CA SER A 135 -9.93 3.57 6.10
C SER A 135 -8.43 3.24 6.11
N ARG A 136 -7.67 3.54 5.06
CA ARG A 136 -6.24 3.30 4.96
C ARG A 136 -5.36 4.49 5.37
N ILE A 137 -5.91 5.70 5.41
CA ILE A 137 -5.15 6.89 5.85
C ILE A 137 -4.66 6.74 7.30
N PRO A 138 -5.47 6.32 8.29
CA PRO A 138 -5.01 6.21 9.66
C PRO A 138 -3.79 5.30 9.82
N ILE A 139 -3.79 4.13 9.20
CA ILE A 139 -2.68 3.17 9.32
C ILE A 139 -1.40 3.72 8.69
N PHE A 140 -1.49 4.49 7.62
CA PHE A 140 -0.36 5.15 6.99
C PHE A 140 0.24 6.24 7.90
N LEU A 141 -0.61 7.11 8.48
CA LEU A 141 -0.17 8.16 9.41
C LEU A 141 0.42 7.58 10.70
N ILE A 142 -0.17 6.50 11.22
CA ILE A 142 0.38 5.77 12.36
C ILE A 142 1.75 5.20 12.00
N GLY A 143 1.94 4.69 10.79
CA GLY A 143 3.24 4.25 10.28
C GLY A 143 4.30 5.36 10.35
N ILE A 144 3.96 6.59 9.96
CA ILE A 144 4.85 7.76 10.08
C ILE A 144 5.18 8.06 11.55
N ASN A 145 4.20 8.04 12.45
CA ASN A 145 4.39 8.22 13.89
C ASN A 145 5.32 7.13 14.46
N PHE A 146 5.14 5.88 14.06
CA PHE A 146 5.99 4.77 14.46
C PHE A 146 7.43 4.90 13.92
N GLY A 147 7.65 5.54 12.79
CA GLY A 147 8.98 5.82 12.27
C GLY A 147 9.86 6.57 13.28
N GLU A 148 9.30 7.56 14.00
CA GLU A 148 10.01 8.26 15.07
C GLU A 148 10.30 7.35 16.27
N ILE A 149 9.32 6.54 16.67
CA ILE A 149 9.42 5.64 17.82
C ILE A 149 10.48 4.56 17.56
N VAL A 150 10.44 3.95 16.35
CA VAL A 150 11.41 2.93 15.92
C VAL A 150 12.82 3.51 15.88
N LYS A 151 12.99 4.75 15.42
CA LYS A 151 14.31 5.42 15.42
C LYS A 151 14.90 5.55 16.81
N ARG A 152 14.06 5.76 17.82
CA ARG A 152 14.48 5.88 19.23
C ARG A 152 14.76 4.52 19.90
N LYS A 153 14.49 3.40 19.26
CA LYS A 153 14.62 2.01 19.76
C LYS A 153 13.87 1.70 21.08
N VAL A 154 13.03 2.61 21.57
CA VAL A 154 12.41 2.52 22.90
C VAL A 154 11.33 1.44 22.99
N VAL A 155 10.55 1.23 21.92
CA VAL A 155 9.38 0.33 21.97
C VAL A 155 9.75 -1.15 21.92
N LEU A 156 10.87 -1.50 21.28
CA LEU A 156 11.27 -2.91 21.10
C LEU A 156 11.80 -3.55 22.38
N GLN A 157 12.27 -2.76 23.34
CA GLN A 157 12.90 -3.28 24.56
C GLN A 157 11.89 -3.65 25.67
N GLY A 158 10.75 -2.96 25.75
CA GLY A 158 9.78 -3.14 26.85
C GLY A 158 8.64 -4.15 26.60
N LEU A 159 8.30 -4.42 25.33
CA LEU A 159 7.17 -5.29 24.99
C LEU A 159 7.60 -6.76 24.87
N LYS A 160 7.00 -7.65 25.63
CA LYS A 160 7.24 -9.09 25.53
C LYS A 160 6.49 -9.69 24.33
N ALA A 161 7.13 -10.56 23.53
CA ALA A 161 6.46 -11.26 22.43
C ALA A 161 5.23 -12.06 22.90
N GLN A 162 5.28 -12.57 24.14
CA GLN A 162 4.20 -13.30 24.77
C GLN A 162 2.89 -12.50 24.90
N SER A 163 2.95 -11.17 25.06
CA SER A 163 1.74 -10.31 25.13
C SER A 163 1.25 -9.87 23.74
N LEU A 164 2.13 -9.79 22.76
CA LEU A 164 1.77 -9.36 21.40
C LEU A 164 1.13 -10.47 20.57
N LEU A 165 1.57 -11.73 20.78
CA LEU A 165 1.09 -12.87 20.02
C LEU A 165 -0.41 -13.13 20.24
N PRO A 166 -0.95 -13.19 21.47
CA PRO A 166 -2.39 -13.35 21.69
C PRO A 166 -3.20 -12.22 21.07
N VAL A 167 -2.74 -10.98 21.18
CA VAL A 167 -3.40 -9.81 20.56
C VAL A 167 -3.45 -9.96 19.05
N PHE A 168 -2.34 -10.31 18.43
CA PHE A 168 -2.29 -10.52 16.98
C PHE A 168 -3.22 -11.65 16.53
N ILE A 169 -3.19 -12.81 17.21
CA ILE A 169 -4.04 -13.96 16.90
C ILE A 169 -5.52 -13.62 17.08
N LEU A 170 -5.87 -12.93 18.18
CA LEU A 170 -7.26 -12.53 18.44
C LEU A 170 -7.80 -11.61 17.32
N ILE A 171 -7.02 -10.60 16.92
CA ILE A 171 -7.44 -9.68 15.88
C ILE A 171 -7.50 -10.38 14.52
N LEU A 172 -6.54 -11.25 14.22
CA LEU A 172 -6.54 -12.06 12.99
C LEU A 172 -7.78 -12.96 12.94
N ALA A 173 -8.08 -13.67 14.03
CA ALA A 173 -9.27 -14.52 14.13
C ALA A 173 -10.57 -13.71 13.97
N LEU A 174 -10.62 -12.50 14.52
CA LEU A 174 -11.77 -11.60 14.36
C LEU A 174 -11.91 -11.14 12.90
N CYS A 175 -10.83 -10.77 12.23
CA CYS A 175 -10.87 -10.41 10.80
C CYS A 175 -11.34 -11.59 9.94
N VAL A 176 -10.83 -12.79 10.17
CA VAL A 176 -11.26 -14.02 9.47
C VAL A 176 -12.74 -14.33 9.74
N TYR A 177 -13.19 -14.19 10.99
CA TYR A 177 -14.59 -14.39 11.35
C TYR A 177 -15.52 -13.38 10.65
N LEU A 178 -15.14 -12.11 10.62
CA LEU A 178 -15.92 -11.07 9.93
C LEU A 178 -15.98 -11.32 8.42
N GLU A 179 -14.87 -11.69 7.80
CA GLU A 179 -14.82 -11.97 6.38
C GLU A 179 -15.60 -13.22 5.99
N GLN A 180 -15.38 -14.36 6.69
CA GLN A 180 -15.96 -15.64 6.28
C GLN A 180 -17.38 -15.86 6.78
N THR A 181 -17.71 -15.41 8.00
CA THR A 181 -19.00 -15.75 8.64
C THR A 181 -19.98 -14.58 8.60
N LYS A 182 -19.47 -13.34 8.63
CA LYS A 182 -20.27 -12.13 8.71
C LYS A 182 -20.10 -11.23 7.46
N HIS A 183 -19.57 -11.79 6.39
CA HIS A 183 -19.41 -11.06 5.13
C HIS A 183 -20.72 -10.39 4.69
N GLY A 184 -20.68 -9.07 4.48
CA GLY A 184 -21.85 -8.28 4.13
C GLY A 184 -22.80 -7.87 5.26
N CYS A 185 -22.65 -8.42 6.50
CA CYS A 185 -23.45 -8.00 7.65
C CYS A 185 -23.00 -6.67 8.25
N PHE A 186 -21.71 -6.33 8.10
CA PHE A 186 -21.12 -5.10 8.59
C PHE A 186 -20.43 -4.35 7.44
N PRO A 187 -20.38 -3.01 7.53
CA PRO A 187 -19.56 -2.24 6.61
C PRO A 187 -18.09 -2.70 6.66
N LEU A 188 -17.47 -2.90 5.50
CA LEU A 188 -16.08 -3.39 5.39
C LEU A 188 -15.06 -2.50 6.11
N PHE A 189 -15.38 -1.21 6.36
CA PHE A 189 -14.46 -0.31 7.02
C PHE A 189 -14.12 -0.72 8.47
N TYR A 190 -15.00 -1.44 9.18
CA TYR A 190 -14.70 -1.98 10.51
C TYR A 190 -13.54 -2.97 10.46
N GLU A 191 -13.60 -3.92 9.52
CA GLU A 191 -12.54 -4.86 9.29
C GLU A 191 -11.24 -4.17 8.90
N ARG A 192 -11.34 -3.19 8.01
CA ARG A 192 -10.19 -2.40 7.57
C ARG A 192 -9.55 -1.59 8.69
N LEU A 193 -10.32 -1.10 9.66
CA LEU A 193 -9.78 -0.45 10.86
C LEU A 193 -9.09 -1.44 11.81
N LEU A 194 -9.57 -2.69 11.88
CA LEU A 194 -8.90 -3.75 12.65
C LEU A 194 -7.51 -4.11 12.10
N TYR A 195 -7.25 -3.85 10.81
CA TYR A 195 -5.90 -4.00 10.26
C TYR A 195 -4.87 -3.07 10.89
N ILE A 196 -5.28 -1.98 11.55
CA ILE A 196 -4.37 -1.07 12.26
C ILE A 196 -3.67 -1.80 13.42
N PRO A 197 -4.39 -2.28 14.45
CA PRO A 197 -3.75 -2.99 15.56
C PRO A 197 -3.13 -4.32 15.11
N MET A 198 -3.67 -5.00 14.09
CA MET A 198 -3.08 -6.19 13.50
C MET A 198 -1.69 -5.89 12.90
N SER A 199 -1.58 -4.84 12.10
CA SER A 199 -0.29 -4.47 11.48
C SER A 199 0.74 -4.04 12.50
N ILE A 200 0.33 -3.31 13.55
CA ILE A 200 1.23 -2.87 14.62
C ILE A 200 1.75 -4.07 15.41
N SER A 201 0.85 -4.94 15.89
CA SER A 201 1.22 -6.15 16.66
C SER A 201 2.05 -7.11 15.80
N GLY A 202 1.67 -7.33 14.55
CA GLY A 202 2.40 -8.17 13.60
C GLY A 202 3.80 -7.63 13.31
N MET A 203 3.96 -6.31 13.11
CA MET A 203 5.28 -5.70 12.91
C MET A 203 6.19 -5.89 14.14
N LEU A 204 5.65 -5.64 15.34
CA LEU A 204 6.41 -5.79 16.57
C LEU A 204 6.83 -7.24 16.80
N LEU A 205 5.94 -8.21 16.51
CA LEU A 205 6.26 -9.64 16.56
C LEU A 205 7.33 -10.02 15.54
N LEU A 206 7.16 -9.63 14.28
CA LEU A 206 8.13 -9.89 13.22
C LEU A 206 9.48 -9.28 13.55
N GLY A 207 9.53 -8.05 14.05
CA GLY A 207 10.75 -7.40 14.47
C GLY A 207 11.51 -8.19 15.56
N LYS A 208 10.78 -8.80 16.50
CA LYS A 208 11.37 -9.67 17.53
C LYS A 208 11.82 -11.02 16.99
N CYS A 209 11.00 -11.66 16.16
CA CYS A 209 11.36 -12.94 15.53
C CYS A 209 12.57 -12.81 14.62
N LEU A 210 12.62 -11.73 13.83
CA LEU A 210 13.69 -11.48 12.86
C LEU A 210 14.96 -10.89 13.49
N SER A 211 14.93 -10.43 14.73
CA SER A 211 16.12 -9.93 15.42
C SER A 211 17.23 -10.99 15.58
N HIS A 212 16.85 -12.28 15.58
CA HIS A 212 17.74 -13.44 15.66
C HIS A 212 17.79 -14.24 14.34
N ALA A 213 17.21 -13.72 13.27
CA ALA A 213 17.17 -14.40 11.99
C ALA A 213 18.55 -14.38 11.30
N SER A 214 18.80 -15.42 10.50
CA SER A 214 20.03 -15.52 9.70
C SER A 214 20.12 -14.36 8.68
N THR A 215 21.36 -14.01 8.29
CA THR A 215 21.62 -13.01 7.23
C THR A 215 20.90 -13.38 5.94
N PHE A 216 20.89 -14.66 5.56
CA PHE A 216 20.19 -15.16 4.38
C PHE A 216 18.69 -14.84 4.38
N LEU A 217 18.02 -15.06 5.52
CA LEU A 217 16.58 -14.74 5.64
C LEU A 217 16.33 -13.23 5.55
N ASN A 218 17.18 -12.44 6.20
CA ASN A 218 17.07 -10.97 6.16
C ASN A 218 17.31 -10.41 4.76
N GLU A 219 18.27 -10.95 4.02
CA GLU A 219 18.54 -10.57 2.62
C GLU A 219 17.40 -10.98 1.70
N GLY A 220 16.82 -12.18 1.87
CA GLY A 220 15.64 -12.62 1.14
C GLY A 220 14.43 -11.72 1.36
N LEU A 221 14.16 -11.33 2.62
CA LEU A 221 13.08 -10.40 2.95
C LEU A 221 13.34 -8.99 2.40
N ALA A 222 14.58 -8.51 2.45
CA ALA A 222 14.97 -7.24 1.85
C ALA A 222 14.76 -7.26 0.33
N PHE A 223 15.13 -8.35 -0.33
CA PHE A 223 14.89 -8.57 -1.76
C PHE A 223 13.40 -8.48 -2.09
N VAL A 224 12.54 -9.24 -1.39
CA VAL A 224 11.07 -9.19 -1.59
C VAL A 224 10.55 -7.77 -1.36
N GLY A 225 11.06 -7.06 -0.36
CA GLY A 225 10.72 -5.66 -0.10
C GLY A 225 11.06 -4.72 -1.25
N THR A 226 12.16 -4.95 -1.97
CA THR A 226 12.56 -4.12 -3.12
C THR A 226 11.64 -4.28 -4.32
N VAL A 227 11.13 -5.48 -4.57
CA VAL A 227 10.26 -5.80 -5.73
C VAL A 227 8.77 -5.80 -5.40
N CYS A 228 8.40 -5.41 -4.20
CA CYS A 228 7.04 -5.51 -3.66
C CYS A 228 5.99 -4.71 -4.45
N LEU A 229 6.35 -3.54 -4.98
CA LEU A 229 5.46 -2.72 -5.81
C LEU A 229 5.18 -3.41 -7.15
N GLU A 230 6.21 -3.89 -7.80
CA GLU A 230 6.10 -4.62 -9.07
C GLU A 230 5.29 -5.90 -8.88
N CYS A 231 5.52 -6.60 -7.76
CA CYS A 231 4.76 -7.78 -7.39
C CYS A 231 3.26 -7.47 -7.24
N TYR A 232 2.91 -6.40 -6.53
CA TYR A 232 1.52 -5.94 -6.42
C TYR A 232 0.89 -5.68 -7.78
N LEU A 233 1.60 -4.98 -8.69
CA LEU A 233 1.06 -4.62 -10.01
C LEU A 233 0.88 -5.84 -10.94
N ILE A 234 1.70 -6.88 -10.76
CA ILE A 234 1.72 -8.05 -11.65
C ILE A 234 0.76 -9.14 -11.16
N HIS A 235 0.82 -9.50 -9.85
CA HIS A 235 0.20 -10.75 -9.38
C HIS A 235 -1.32 -10.76 -9.53
N GLU A 236 -1.99 -9.69 -9.18
CA GLU A 236 -3.46 -9.64 -9.10
C GLU A 236 -4.12 -9.60 -10.49
N HIS A 237 -3.53 -8.86 -11.42
CA HIS A 237 -4.17 -8.56 -12.70
C HIS A 237 -3.64 -9.39 -13.87
N PHE A 238 -2.42 -9.93 -13.78
CA PHE A 238 -1.78 -10.65 -14.87
C PHE A 238 -1.51 -12.13 -14.56
N VAL A 239 -1.16 -12.47 -13.32
CA VAL A 239 -0.79 -13.84 -12.94
C VAL A 239 -1.95 -14.61 -12.35
N LEU A 240 -2.67 -14.02 -11.42
CA LEU A 240 -3.73 -14.71 -10.68
C LEU A 240 -4.96 -15.09 -11.54
N PRO A 241 -5.46 -14.23 -12.47
CA PRO A 241 -6.62 -14.60 -13.29
C PRO A 241 -6.44 -15.88 -14.12
N PRO A 242 -5.35 -16.07 -14.90
CA PRO A 242 -5.15 -17.31 -15.62
C PRO A 242 -4.89 -18.52 -14.71
N LEU A 243 -4.27 -18.34 -13.54
CA LEU A 243 -4.07 -19.44 -12.60
C LEU A 243 -5.38 -19.93 -11.97
N ARG A 244 -6.33 -19.05 -11.74
CA ARG A 244 -7.66 -19.43 -11.21
C ARG A 244 -8.43 -20.35 -12.18
N THR A 245 -8.22 -20.24 -13.48
CA THR A 245 -8.89 -21.11 -14.46
C THR A 245 -8.38 -22.55 -14.42
N LEU A 246 -7.19 -22.80 -13.85
CA LEU A 246 -6.58 -24.13 -13.76
C LEU A 246 -7.16 -25.00 -12.63
N ASN A 247 -7.95 -24.42 -11.73
CA ASN A 247 -8.62 -25.13 -10.62
C ASN A 247 -7.68 -25.97 -9.73
N TRP A 248 -6.44 -25.50 -9.48
CA TRP A 248 -5.44 -26.23 -8.66
C TRP A 248 -5.71 -26.14 -7.15
N GLY A 249 -6.88 -25.65 -6.75
CA GLY A 249 -7.22 -25.37 -5.38
C GLY A 249 -6.47 -24.15 -4.81
N TYR A 250 -6.78 -23.80 -3.57
CA TYR A 250 -6.24 -22.58 -2.95
C TYR A 250 -4.71 -22.57 -2.86
N TRP A 251 -4.11 -23.62 -2.30
CA TRP A 251 -2.65 -23.69 -2.09
C TRP A 251 -1.87 -23.81 -3.37
N GLY A 252 -2.36 -24.64 -4.33
CA GLY A 252 -1.73 -24.77 -5.65
C GLY A 252 -1.70 -23.43 -6.39
N THR A 253 -2.82 -22.70 -6.40
CA THR A 253 -2.92 -21.37 -7.02
C THR A 253 -2.03 -20.35 -6.31
N ALA A 254 -2.04 -20.33 -4.98
CA ALA A 254 -1.24 -19.37 -4.20
C ALA A 254 0.27 -19.58 -4.39
N LEU A 255 0.76 -20.81 -4.26
CA LEU A 255 2.18 -21.14 -4.45
C LEU A 255 2.65 -20.84 -5.87
N SER A 256 1.86 -21.22 -6.89
CA SER A 256 2.18 -20.92 -8.28
C SER A 256 2.16 -19.41 -8.56
N CYS A 257 1.22 -18.69 -7.98
CA CYS A 257 1.16 -17.23 -8.11
C CYS A 257 2.44 -16.58 -7.54
N ILE A 258 2.91 -16.99 -6.37
CA ILE A 258 4.15 -16.51 -5.78
C ILE A 258 5.36 -16.88 -6.67
N ALA A 259 5.46 -18.14 -7.10
CA ALA A 259 6.56 -18.65 -7.90
C ALA A 259 6.71 -17.94 -9.25
N ILE A 260 5.61 -17.51 -9.86
CA ILE A 260 5.60 -16.78 -11.14
C ILE A 260 5.77 -15.28 -10.91
N SER A 261 5.07 -14.70 -9.92
CA SER A 261 5.08 -13.25 -9.71
C SER A 261 6.42 -12.71 -9.25
N LEU A 262 7.16 -13.43 -8.39
CA LEU A 262 8.45 -12.95 -7.88
C LEU A 262 9.52 -12.79 -8.98
N PRO A 263 9.79 -13.78 -9.86
CA PRO A 263 10.74 -13.61 -10.95
C PRO A 263 10.32 -12.52 -11.95
N LEU A 264 9.03 -12.44 -12.29
CA LEU A 264 8.52 -11.40 -13.19
C LEU A 264 8.69 -10.00 -12.59
N SER A 265 8.42 -9.86 -11.29
CA SER A 265 8.59 -8.60 -10.57
C SER A 265 10.06 -8.17 -10.51
N TRP A 266 10.95 -9.12 -10.30
CA TRP A 266 12.39 -8.86 -10.33
C TRP A 266 12.87 -8.45 -11.73
N ALA A 267 12.42 -9.13 -12.78
CA ALA A 267 12.74 -8.78 -14.15
C ALA A 267 12.26 -7.36 -14.49
N LEU A 268 11.00 -7.04 -14.16
CA LEU A 268 10.45 -5.70 -14.33
C LEU A 268 11.24 -4.66 -13.55
N HIS A 269 11.59 -4.95 -12.29
CA HIS A 269 12.38 -4.04 -11.46
C HIS A 269 13.76 -3.74 -12.06
N LYS A 270 14.43 -4.74 -12.63
CA LYS A 270 15.71 -4.54 -13.35
C LYS A 270 15.54 -3.65 -14.57
N VAL A 271 14.55 -3.92 -15.41
CA VAL A 271 14.25 -3.11 -16.60
C VAL A 271 14.00 -1.65 -16.20
N LEU A 272 13.15 -1.42 -15.20
CA LEU A 272 12.86 -0.08 -14.69
C LEU A 272 14.09 0.65 -14.15
N THR A 273 14.93 -0.07 -13.42
CA THR A 273 16.18 0.50 -12.89
C THR A 273 17.13 0.94 -14.01
N LEU A 274 17.23 0.15 -15.08
CA LEU A 274 18.04 0.51 -16.25
C LEU A 274 17.46 1.71 -17.00
N LEU A 275 16.13 1.73 -17.19
CA LEU A 275 15.44 2.88 -17.85
C LEU A 275 15.65 4.19 -17.06
N VAL A 276 15.48 4.16 -15.75
CA VAL A 276 15.68 5.36 -14.91
C VAL A 276 17.13 5.83 -14.97
N LYS A 277 18.11 4.93 -14.92
CA LYS A 277 19.54 5.27 -15.05
C LYS A 277 19.86 5.88 -16.42
N SER A 278 19.33 5.31 -17.50
CA SER A 278 19.51 5.84 -18.86
C SER A 278 18.98 7.27 -18.98
N LEU A 279 17.80 7.55 -18.41
CA LEU A 279 17.20 8.89 -18.41
C LEU A 279 18.00 9.90 -17.56
N GLU A 280 18.76 9.45 -16.56
CA GLU A 280 19.64 10.30 -15.77
C GLU A 280 20.91 10.68 -16.54
N HIS A 281 21.51 9.73 -17.27
CA HIS A 281 22.70 9.98 -18.08
C HIS A 281 22.43 10.88 -19.30
N SER A 282 21.21 10.84 -19.85
CA SER A 282 20.86 11.71 -20.98
C SER A 282 20.59 13.17 -20.60
N ARG A 283 20.62 13.52 -19.30
CA ARG A 283 20.43 14.90 -18.80
C ARG A 283 21.72 15.58 -18.35
N ILE A 284 22.86 14.92 -18.46
CA ILE A 284 24.20 15.46 -18.25
C ILE A 284 24.83 15.75 -19.60
#